data_6345f15df6433238b9e55398105d3eb1
#
_entry.id   6345f15df6433238b9e55398105d3eb1
#
_cell.length_a   1.000
_cell.length_b   1.000
_cell.length_c   1.000
_cell.angle_alpha   90.00
_cell.angle_beta   90.00
_cell.angle_gamma   90.00
#
_symmetry.space_group_name_H-M   'P 1'
#
loop_
_entity.id
_entity.type
_entity.pdbx_description
1 polymer ?
#
loop_
_entity_poly.entity_id
_entity_poly.type
_entity_poly.pdbx_seq_one_letter_code
_entity_poly.pdbx_strand_id
1 'polypeptide(L)'
;MSCAYDRDRLVELFGDDSGTLADVEREVLDTVRAAEREIAGTDDLAAVARAAHRLKGASGVIGAAALCELAEAIEKAAAADDRPGVRRLGGALREEVRRVADQVRAERSAVVRA
;
A
#
# COMPACT_ATOMS: atom_id res chain seq x y z
N MET A 1 1.14 -3.45 19.34
CA MET A 1 0.59 -2.78 18.15
C MET A 1 1.06 -3.49 16.89
N SER A 2 0.16 -3.70 15.96
CA SER A 2 0.53 -4.32 14.69
C SER A 2 1.22 -3.29 13.79
N CYS A 3 2.26 -3.71 13.08
CA CYS A 3 2.93 -2.91 12.07
C CYS A 3 2.07 -2.84 10.80
N ALA A 4 2.14 -1.71 10.08
CA ALA A 4 1.44 -1.56 8.82
C ALA A 4 2.03 -2.46 7.72
N TYR A 5 3.34 -2.75 7.81
CA TYR A 5 4.01 -3.68 6.91
C TYR A 5 5.14 -4.40 7.65
N ASP A 6 5.71 -5.43 7.02
CA ASP A 6 6.70 -6.31 7.62
C ASP A 6 8.11 -5.98 7.11
N ARG A 7 8.89 -5.26 7.92
CA ARG A 7 10.24 -4.89 7.55
C ARG A 7 11.19 -6.08 7.48
N ASP A 8 10.96 -7.11 8.28
CA ASP A 8 11.77 -8.34 8.24
C ASP A 8 11.67 -9.01 6.86
N ARG A 9 10.47 -8.95 6.25
CA ARG A 9 10.27 -9.45 4.89
C ARG A 9 11.11 -8.68 3.88
N LEU A 10 11.23 -7.37 4.03
CA LEU A 10 12.08 -6.56 3.17
C LEU A 10 13.55 -6.96 3.31
N VAL A 11 14.00 -7.21 4.53
CA VAL A 11 15.36 -7.67 4.80
C VAL A 11 15.61 -9.03 4.14
N GLU A 12 14.66 -9.95 4.23
CA GLU A 12 14.76 -11.25 3.56
C GLU A 12 14.90 -11.12 2.04
N LEU A 13 14.18 -10.19 1.43
CA LEU A 13 14.15 -10.03 -0.03
C LEU A 13 15.30 -9.19 -0.57
N PHE A 14 15.71 -8.15 0.16
CA PHE A 14 16.63 -7.11 -0.35
C PHE A 14 17.91 -6.97 0.47
N GLY A 15 18.07 -7.74 1.55
CA GLY A 15 19.21 -7.62 2.46
C GLY A 15 18.99 -6.56 3.52
N ASP A 16 20.00 -6.33 4.35
CA ASP A 16 19.92 -5.45 5.52
C ASP A 16 20.57 -4.09 5.32
N ASP A 17 20.98 -3.75 4.11
CA ASP A 17 21.55 -2.44 3.81
C ASP A 17 20.48 -1.35 3.97
N SER A 18 20.69 -0.41 4.90
CA SER A 18 19.71 0.60 5.23
C SER A 18 19.36 1.53 4.06
N GLY A 19 20.34 1.83 3.20
CA GLY A 19 20.10 2.66 2.01
C GLY A 19 19.21 1.97 1.00
N THR A 20 19.46 0.68 0.75
CA THR A 20 18.65 -0.13 -0.15
C THR A 20 17.21 -0.26 0.39
N LEU A 21 17.08 -0.54 1.67
CA LEU A 21 15.75 -0.67 2.29
C LEU A 21 14.96 0.63 2.22
N ALA A 22 15.61 1.78 2.47
CA ALA A 22 14.98 3.08 2.36
C ALA A 22 14.49 3.36 0.94
N ASP A 23 15.28 3.00 -0.06
CA ASP A 23 14.91 3.17 -1.46
C ASP A 23 13.70 2.31 -1.84
N VAL A 24 13.70 1.05 -1.41
CA VAL A 24 12.59 0.13 -1.65
C VAL A 24 11.31 0.63 -0.96
N GLU A 25 11.41 1.03 0.29
CA GLU A 25 10.27 1.55 1.05
C GLU A 25 9.67 2.78 0.39
N ARG A 26 10.52 3.70 -0.09
CA ARG A 26 10.06 4.90 -0.79
C ARG A 26 9.37 4.56 -2.10
N GLU A 27 9.96 3.67 -2.89
CA GLU A 27 9.41 3.28 -4.18
C GLU A 27 8.06 2.58 -4.04
N VAL A 28 7.95 1.67 -3.06
CA VAL A 28 6.68 1.01 -2.76
C VAL A 28 5.63 2.01 -2.29
N LEU A 29 6.00 2.93 -1.40
CA LEU A 29 5.09 3.96 -0.92
C LEU A 29 4.59 4.85 -2.05
N ASP A 30 5.47 5.23 -2.98
CA ASP A 30 5.09 6.03 -4.15
C ASP A 30 4.08 5.28 -5.02
N THR A 31 4.30 3.98 -5.24
CA THR A 31 3.38 3.12 -6.00
C THR A 31 2.01 3.04 -5.30
N VAL A 32 2.02 2.82 -3.99
CA VAL A 32 0.82 2.74 -3.17
C VAL A 32 0.02 4.05 -3.23
N ARG A 33 0.69 5.18 -3.08
CA ARG A 33 0.05 6.50 -3.14
C ARG A 33 -0.53 6.81 -4.52
N ALA A 34 0.20 6.45 -5.57
CA ALA A 34 -0.28 6.63 -6.94
C ALA A 34 -1.55 5.83 -7.20
N ALA A 35 -1.59 4.57 -6.74
CA ALA A 35 -2.76 3.71 -6.89
C ALA A 35 -3.95 4.27 -6.09
N GLU A 36 -3.72 4.73 -4.88
CA GLU A 36 -4.77 5.35 -4.06
C GLU A 36 -5.38 6.57 -4.76
N ARG A 37 -4.54 7.46 -5.29
CA ARG A 37 -5.01 8.65 -6.01
C ARG A 37 -5.81 8.27 -7.25
N GLU A 38 -5.38 7.27 -7.98
CA GLU A 38 -6.08 6.80 -9.17
C GLU A 38 -7.45 6.22 -8.81
N ILE A 39 -7.53 5.41 -7.75
CA ILE A 39 -8.79 4.85 -7.27
C ILE A 39 -9.76 5.96 -6.85
N ALA A 40 -9.28 6.97 -6.14
CA ALA A 40 -10.10 8.07 -5.65
C ALA A 40 -10.54 9.03 -6.76
N GLY A 41 -9.75 9.14 -7.83
CA GLY A 41 -9.93 10.17 -8.85
C GLY A 41 -10.64 9.74 -10.12
N THR A 42 -11.12 8.49 -10.21
CA THR A 42 -11.77 8.00 -11.42
C THR A 42 -13.14 7.39 -11.14
N ASP A 43 -14.05 7.55 -12.09
CA ASP A 43 -15.35 6.88 -12.09
C ASP A 43 -15.33 5.60 -12.93
N ASP A 44 -14.24 5.33 -13.62
CA ASP A 44 -14.09 4.14 -14.46
C ASP A 44 -13.70 2.95 -13.58
N LEU A 45 -14.63 2.02 -13.37
CA LEU A 45 -14.41 0.85 -12.54
C LEU A 45 -13.33 -0.09 -13.07
N ALA A 46 -13.12 -0.13 -14.40
CA ALA A 46 -12.03 -0.90 -14.96
C ALA A 46 -10.67 -0.32 -14.55
N ALA A 47 -10.56 1.02 -14.52
CA ALA A 47 -9.35 1.70 -14.04
C ALA A 47 -9.15 1.46 -12.54
N VAL A 48 -10.23 1.48 -11.75
CA VAL A 48 -10.17 1.17 -10.33
C VAL A 48 -9.63 -0.25 -10.12
N ALA A 49 -10.15 -1.22 -10.86
CA ALA A 49 -9.71 -2.62 -10.74
C ALA A 49 -8.21 -2.77 -11.06
N ARG A 50 -7.73 -2.11 -12.11
CA ARG A 50 -6.31 -2.16 -12.48
C ARG A 50 -5.42 -1.52 -11.41
N ALA A 51 -5.82 -0.38 -10.88
CA ALA A 51 -5.08 0.31 -9.82
C ALA A 51 -5.04 -0.54 -8.54
N ALA A 52 -6.18 -1.15 -8.17
CA ALA A 52 -6.26 -2.03 -7.01
C ALA A 52 -5.37 -3.27 -7.19
N HIS A 53 -5.29 -3.80 -8.40
CA HIS A 53 -4.41 -4.95 -8.68
C HIS A 53 -2.94 -4.58 -8.48
N ARG A 54 -2.50 -3.43 -8.98
CA ARG A 54 -1.13 -2.93 -8.76
C ARG A 54 -0.85 -2.71 -7.28
N LEU A 55 -1.81 -2.14 -6.57
CA LEU A 55 -1.73 -1.91 -5.13
C LEU A 55 -1.54 -3.21 -4.37
N LYS A 56 -2.29 -4.24 -4.73
CA LYS A 56 -2.19 -5.58 -4.15
C LYS A 56 -0.77 -6.15 -4.32
N GLY A 57 -0.21 -6.03 -5.52
CA GLY A 57 1.15 -6.49 -5.80
C GLY A 57 2.19 -5.78 -4.96
N ALA A 58 2.15 -4.46 -4.90
CA ALA A 58 3.09 -3.66 -4.10
C ALA A 58 2.96 -3.98 -2.61
N SER A 59 1.73 -4.13 -2.12
CA SER A 59 1.45 -4.46 -0.73
C SER A 59 2.02 -5.84 -0.35
N GLY A 60 1.95 -6.79 -1.27
CA GLY A 60 2.51 -8.13 -1.06
C GLY A 60 4.01 -8.11 -0.89
N VAL A 61 4.73 -7.27 -1.64
CA VAL A 61 6.18 -7.16 -1.56
C VAL A 61 6.64 -6.76 -0.15
N ILE A 62 5.96 -5.82 0.48
CA ILE A 62 6.33 -5.32 1.81
C ILE A 62 5.59 -6.03 2.95
N GLY A 63 4.81 -7.04 2.66
CA GLY A 63 4.05 -7.75 3.69
C GLY A 63 3.01 -6.90 4.39
N ALA A 64 2.39 -5.94 3.67
CA ALA A 64 1.34 -5.08 4.22
C ALA A 64 -0.02 -5.78 4.09
N ALA A 65 -0.32 -6.70 5.01
CA ALA A 65 -1.47 -7.59 4.91
C ALA A 65 -2.81 -6.85 4.85
N ALA A 66 -3.02 -5.87 5.72
CA ALA A 66 -4.27 -5.11 5.73
C ALA A 66 -4.47 -4.34 4.42
N LEU A 67 -3.40 -3.75 3.90
CA LEU A 67 -3.45 -3.02 2.63
C LEU A 67 -3.75 -3.98 1.47
N CYS A 68 -3.16 -5.17 1.48
CA CYS A 68 -3.40 -6.20 0.48
C CYS A 68 -4.88 -6.64 0.48
N GLU A 69 -5.46 -6.85 1.67
CA GLU A 69 -6.86 -7.22 1.83
C GLU A 69 -7.79 -6.12 1.30
N LEU A 70 -7.49 -4.86 1.60
CA LEU A 70 -8.28 -3.73 1.09
C LEU A 70 -8.20 -3.64 -0.43
N ALA A 71 -7.01 -3.80 -1.00
CA ALA A 71 -6.83 -3.79 -2.44
C ALA A 71 -7.65 -4.89 -3.11
N GLU A 72 -7.63 -6.09 -2.55
CA GLU A 72 -8.42 -7.21 -3.07
C GLU A 72 -9.92 -6.93 -2.99
N ALA A 73 -10.39 -6.37 -1.87
CA ALA A 73 -11.79 -6.02 -1.70
C ALA A 73 -12.24 -4.95 -2.71
N ILE A 74 -11.40 -3.95 -2.95
CA ILE A 74 -11.68 -2.90 -3.94
C ILE A 74 -11.74 -3.50 -5.36
N GLU A 75 -10.80 -4.38 -5.68
CA GLU A 75 -10.78 -5.04 -6.99
C GLU A 75 -12.07 -5.83 -7.22
N LYS A 76 -12.52 -6.59 -6.21
CA LYS A 76 -13.75 -7.37 -6.28
C LYS A 76 -14.99 -6.48 -6.40
N ALA A 77 -15.04 -5.39 -5.64
CA ALA A 77 -16.16 -4.44 -5.70
C ALA A 77 -16.24 -3.80 -7.09
N ALA A 78 -15.10 -3.42 -7.66
CA ALA A 78 -15.04 -2.84 -9.01
C ALA A 78 -15.50 -3.85 -10.06
N ALA A 79 -15.09 -5.10 -9.95
CA ALA A 79 -15.49 -6.17 -10.87
C ALA A 79 -16.99 -6.47 -10.76
N ALA A 80 -17.59 -6.26 -9.59
CA ALA A 80 -19.01 -6.48 -9.34
C ALA A 80 -19.85 -5.23 -9.65
N ASP A 81 -19.27 -4.19 -10.21
CA ASP A 81 -19.93 -2.91 -10.51
C ASP A 81 -20.54 -2.26 -9.25
N ASP A 82 -19.88 -2.45 -8.12
CA ASP A 82 -20.32 -1.93 -6.81
C ASP A 82 -19.63 -0.63 -6.47
N ARG A 83 -20.12 0.49 -7.04
CA ARG A 83 -19.57 1.83 -6.81
C ARG A 83 -19.64 2.26 -5.34
N PRO A 84 -20.76 2.05 -4.62
CA PRO A 84 -20.81 2.39 -3.20
C PRO A 84 -19.77 1.61 -2.38
N GLY A 85 -19.53 0.34 -2.72
CA GLY A 85 -18.51 -0.49 -2.09
C GLY A 85 -17.12 0.07 -2.29
N VAL A 86 -16.78 0.49 -3.51
CA VAL A 86 -15.50 1.11 -3.84
C VAL A 86 -15.30 2.38 -2.99
N ARG A 87 -16.32 3.23 -2.91
CA ARG A 87 -16.24 4.48 -2.13
C ARG A 87 -16.04 4.22 -0.64
N ARG A 88 -16.78 3.26 -0.09
CA ARG A 88 -16.67 2.89 1.32
C ARG A 88 -15.27 2.37 1.65
N LEU A 89 -14.75 1.50 0.79
CA LEU A 89 -13.42 0.93 0.96
C LEU A 89 -12.33 1.98 0.76
N GLY A 90 -12.59 3.01 -0.04
CA GLY A 90 -11.64 4.12 -0.27
C GLY A 90 -11.27 4.86 1.01
N GLY A 91 -12.20 5.02 1.94
CA GLY A 91 -11.92 5.64 3.24
C GLY A 91 -10.98 4.80 4.07
N ALA A 92 -11.23 3.50 4.14
CA ALA A 92 -10.36 2.56 4.85
C ALA A 92 -8.98 2.50 4.19
N LEU A 93 -8.93 2.55 2.87
CA LEU A 93 -7.67 2.57 2.12
C LEU A 93 -6.82 3.78 2.49
N ARG A 94 -7.44 4.97 2.55
CA ARG A 94 -6.73 6.19 2.93
C ARG A 94 -6.08 6.07 4.30
N GLU A 95 -6.80 5.54 5.27
CA GLU A 95 -6.27 5.34 6.62
C GLU A 95 -5.10 4.36 6.64
N GLU A 96 -5.21 3.27 5.89
CA GLU A 96 -4.16 2.25 5.84
C GLU A 96 -2.91 2.75 5.12
N VAL A 97 -3.07 3.52 4.03
CA VAL A 97 -1.95 4.15 3.33
C VAL A 97 -1.21 5.11 4.28
N ARG A 98 -1.96 5.86 5.09
CA ARG A 98 -1.35 6.75 6.09
C ARG A 98 -0.51 5.96 7.09
N ARG A 99 -1.01 4.82 7.57
CA ARG A 99 -0.26 3.96 8.49
C ARG A 99 1.04 3.46 7.88
N VAL A 100 1.01 3.05 6.63
CA VAL A 100 2.22 2.63 5.90
C VAL A 100 3.20 3.79 5.80
N ALA A 101 2.73 4.98 5.41
CA ALA A 101 3.57 6.16 5.29
C ALA A 101 4.20 6.55 6.63
N ASP A 102 3.44 6.45 7.72
CA ASP A 102 3.93 6.76 9.06
C ASP A 102 5.01 5.77 9.49
N GLN A 103 4.86 4.48 9.17
CA GLN A 103 5.87 3.48 9.49
C GLN A 103 7.15 3.70 8.67
N VAL A 104 7.04 4.01 7.38
CA VAL A 104 8.20 4.33 6.54
C VAL A 104 8.97 5.50 7.15
N ARG A 105 8.27 6.53 7.58
CA ARG A 105 8.88 7.71 8.21
C ARG A 105 9.57 7.35 9.53
N ALA A 106 8.93 6.52 10.35
CA ALA A 106 9.48 6.06 11.63
C ALA A 106 10.75 5.24 11.43
N GLU A 107 10.77 4.32 10.46
CA GLU A 107 11.95 3.52 10.13
C GLU A 107 13.10 4.40 9.67
N ARG A 108 12.82 5.40 8.85
CA ARG A 108 13.82 6.35 8.36
C ARG A 108 14.43 7.16 9.51
N SER A 109 13.61 7.62 10.45
CA SER A 109 14.06 8.36 11.63
C SER A 109 14.94 7.50 12.52
N ALA A 110 14.62 6.23 12.70
CA ALA A 110 15.42 5.28 13.47
C ALA A 110 16.80 5.09 12.86
N VAL A 111 16.89 4.98 11.53
CA VAL A 111 18.17 4.83 10.82
C VAL A 111 19.05 6.08 10.99
N VAL A 112 18.46 7.26 10.86
CA VAL A 112 19.20 8.54 10.99
C VAL A 112 19.74 8.72 12.40
N ARG A 113 19.05 8.23 13.42
CA ARG A 113 19.47 8.34 14.82
C ARG A 113 20.53 7.30 15.22
N ALA A 114 20.63 6.25 14.49
CA ALA A 114 21.64 5.21 14.74
C ALA A 114 23.01 5.67 14.24
#